data_41b193d31d3e55d042b2ff5e3fe59cd7
#
_entry.id   41b193d31d3e55d042b2ff5e3fe59cd7
#
_cell.length_a   1.000
_cell.length_b   1.000
_cell.length_c   1.000
_cell.angle_alpha   90.00
_cell.angle_beta   90.00
_cell.angle_gamma   90.00
#
_symmetry.space_group_name_H-M   'P 1'
#
loop_
_entity.id
_entity.type
_entity.pdbx_description
1 polymer ?
#
loop_
_entity_poly.entity_id
_entity_poly.type
_entity_poly.pdbx_seq_one_letter_code
_entity_poly.pdbx_strand_id
1 'polypeptide(L)'
;MNVTTEPAAAGVPLPSPERRALIDEIVAGSAVIAGHQRCAVARRLHRQGVSMAHLQTLWILQEHGPQPMTRLADLLGVAVPNATGIIDRMEQRGLVERLRDGADRRVVTVRQTPEGARAVEEIDGWRSDMLVELLDRLDTDQLLRLVGGVNELREAIHAHGTDLPPDAAGPGPRQETARP
;
A
#
# COMPACT_ATOMS: atom_id res chain seq x y z
N MET A 1 40.53 19.49 -29.75
CA MET A 1 39.86 19.41 -28.46
C MET A 1 38.39 19.78 -28.62
N ASN A 2 37.55 18.77 -28.87
CA ASN A 2 36.09 18.97 -29.03
C ASN A 2 35.48 18.76 -27.63
N VAL A 3 34.97 19.83 -27.05
CA VAL A 3 34.15 19.78 -25.84
C VAL A 3 32.73 19.43 -26.31
N THR A 4 32.33 18.17 -26.08
CA THR A 4 30.97 17.72 -26.31
C THR A 4 30.12 18.30 -25.18
N THR A 5 29.33 19.31 -25.51
CA THR A 5 28.31 19.87 -24.57
C THR A 5 27.20 18.85 -24.45
N GLU A 6 27.11 18.25 -23.28
CA GLU A 6 26.00 17.37 -22.86
C GLU A 6 24.69 18.19 -22.89
N PRO A 7 23.60 17.68 -23.53
CA PRO A 7 22.32 18.41 -23.51
C PRO A 7 21.76 18.42 -22.10
N ALA A 8 21.59 19.62 -21.55
CA ALA A 8 20.91 19.86 -20.29
C ALA A 8 19.55 19.17 -20.33
N ALA A 9 19.27 18.34 -19.33
CA ALA A 9 17.97 17.71 -19.11
C ALA A 9 16.90 18.81 -19.15
N ALA A 10 16.01 18.73 -20.14
CA ALA A 10 14.88 19.65 -20.28
C ALA A 10 14.01 19.50 -19.03
N GLY A 11 14.09 20.46 -18.13
CA GLY A 11 13.28 20.53 -16.92
C GLY A 11 11.81 20.51 -17.31
N VAL A 12 11.03 19.63 -16.67
CA VAL A 12 9.57 19.60 -16.82
C VAL A 12 9.06 21.02 -16.57
N PRO A 13 8.34 21.65 -17.51
CA PRO A 13 7.86 23.02 -17.32
C PRO A 13 6.98 23.09 -16.08
N LEU A 14 7.24 24.08 -15.22
CA LEU A 14 6.43 24.30 -14.02
C LEU A 14 4.96 24.51 -14.42
N PRO A 15 4.02 23.88 -13.71
CA PRO A 15 2.60 24.04 -14.01
C PRO A 15 2.18 25.49 -13.83
N SER A 16 1.18 25.96 -14.63
CA SER A 16 0.61 27.29 -14.47
C SER A 16 0.05 27.46 -13.04
N PRO A 17 -0.04 28.70 -12.52
CA PRO A 17 -0.60 28.96 -11.17
C PRO A 17 -1.98 28.34 -10.98
N GLU A 18 -2.84 28.39 -12.00
CA GLU A 18 -4.19 27.81 -11.97
C GLU A 18 -4.13 26.28 -11.88
N ARG A 19 -3.28 25.65 -12.71
CA ARG A 19 -3.08 24.20 -12.66
C ARG A 19 -2.54 23.76 -11.29
N ARG A 20 -1.65 24.56 -10.70
CA ARG A 20 -1.09 24.27 -9.38
C ARG A 20 -2.17 24.31 -8.30
N ALA A 21 -3.03 25.33 -8.33
CA ALA A 21 -4.14 25.45 -7.39
C ALA A 21 -5.09 24.24 -7.44
N LEU A 22 -5.42 23.75 -8.65
CA LEU A 22 -6.25 22.55 -8.82
C LEU A 22 -5.57 21.29 -8.25
N ILE A 23 -4.26 21.13 -8.48
CA ILE A 23 -3.51 20.01 -7.91
C ILE A 23 -3.52 20.09 -6.39
N ASP A 24 -3.26 21.25 -5.81
CA ASP A 24 -3.23 21.44 -4.36
C ASP A 24 -4.60 21.15 -3.73
N GLU A 25 -5.70 21.52 -4.39
CA GLU A 25 -7.07 21.22 -3.95
C GLU A 25 -7.36 19.71 -3.97
N ILE A 26 -6.98 19.01 -5.06
CA ILE A 26 -7.13 17.55 -5.17
C ILE A 26 -6.31 16.84 -4.08
N VAL A 27 -5.06 17.27 -3.87
CA VAL A 27 -4.18 16.71 -2.84
C VAL A 27 -4.77 16.92 -1.44
N ALA A 28 -5.25 18.13 -1.15
CA ALA A 28 -5.89 18.43 0.13
C ALA A 28 -7.15 17.58 0.36
N GLY A 29 -8.02 17.49 -0.64
CA GLY A 29 -9.23 16.65 -0.56
C GLY A 29 -8.93 15.18 -0.37
N SER A 30 -7.97 14.63 -1.13
CA SER A 30 -7.54 13.24 -0.98
C SER A 30 -6.93 12.96 0.38
N ALA A 31 -6.17 13.90 0.96
CA ALA A 31 -5.60 13.78 2.30
C ALA A 31 -6.67 13.68 3.40
N VAL A 32 -7.79 14.39 3.26
CA VAL A 32 -8.94 14.30 4.19
C VAL A 32 -9.53 12.88 4.14
N ILE A 33 -9.80 12.35 2.95
CA ILE A 33 -10.34 10.99 2.76
C ILE A 33 -9.37 9.95 3.34
N ALA A 34 -8.09 10.03 2.99
CA ALA A 34 -7.05 9.14 3.50
C ALA A 34 -6.91 9.22 5.03
N GLY A 35 -7.05 10.43 5.61
CA GLY A 35 -7.04 10.65 7.05
C GLY A 35 -8.17 9.92 7.77
N HIS A 36 -9.40 10.03 7.26
CA HIS A 36 -10.55 9.32 7.79
C HIS A 36 -10.37 7.79 7.72
N GLN A 37 -9.89 7.28 6.59
CA GLN A 37 -9.62 5.86 6.42
C GLN A 37 -8.55 5.36 7.39
N ARG A 38 -7.41 6.09 7.53
CA ARG A 38 -6.35 5.71 8.49
C ARG A 38 -6.85 5.67 9.94
N CYS A 39 -7.58 6.70 10.37
CA CYS A 39 -8.13 6.73 11.74
C CYS A 39 -9.12 5.59 11.99
N ALA A 40 -9.95 5.27 11.01
CA ALA A 40 -10.93 4.22 11.13
C ALA A 40 -10.28 2.83 11.13
N VAL A 41 -9.29 2.59 10.25
CA VAL A 41 -8.47 1.36 10.27
C VAL A 41 -7.73 1.21 11.59
N ALA A 42 -7.07 2.26 12.09
CA ALA A 42 -6.35 2.23 13.36
C ALA A 42 -7.25 1.85 14.54
N ARG A 43 -8.47 2.41 14.62
CA ARG A 43 -9.46 2.05 15.65
C ARG A 43 -9.90 0.59 15.54
N ARG A 44 -10.10 0.06 14.33
CA ARG A 44 -10.47 -1.34 14.13
C ARG A 44 -9.34 -2.28 14.53
N LEU A 45 -8.13 -2.02 14.07
CA LEU A 45 -6.93 -2.78 14.43
C LEU A 45 -6.71 -2.80 15.94
N HIS A 46 -6.86 -1.64 16.60
CA HIS A 46 -6.72 -1.54 18.05
C HIS A 46 -7.70 -2.46 18.80
N ARG A 47 -8.97 -2.51 18.36
CA ARG A 47 -9.98 -3.41 18.93
C ARG A 47 -9.64 -4.89 18.76
N GLN A 48 -8.95 -5.24 17.68
CA GLN A 48 -8.49 -6.60 17.40
C GLN A 48 -7.10 -6.88 18.02
N GLY A 49 -6.49 -5.88 18.68
CA GLY A 49 -5.14 -5.96 19.22
C GLY A 49 -4.05 -6.11 18.16
N VAL A 50 -4.34 -5.72 16.90
CA VAL A 50 -3.40 -5.69 15.77
C VAL A 50 -2.85 -4.27 15.66
N SER A 51 -1.56 -4.11 15.40
CA SER A 51 -0.94 -2.81 15.14
C SER A 51 -0.84 -2.53 13.64
N MET A 52 -0.62 -1.26 13.28
CA MET A 52 -0.34 -0.89 11.89
C MET A 52 0.91 -1.62 11.35
N ALA A 53 1.94 -1.83 12.18
CA ALA A 53 3.12 -2.59 11.79
C ALA A 53 2.81 -4.06 11.46
N HIS A 54 1.86 -4.69 12.16
CA HIS A 54 1.37 -6.02 11.81
C HIS A 54 0.71 -6.02 10.43
N LEU A 55 -0.15 -5.05 10.16
CA LEU A 55 -0.84 -4.93 8.87
C LEU A 55 0.15 -4.67 7.72
N GLN A 56 1.10 -3.76 7.90
CA GLN A 56 2.17 -3.52 6.91
C GLN A 56 2.99 -4.80 6.63
N THR A 57 3.33 -5.54 7.69
CA THR A 57 4.02 -6.83 7.54
C THR A 57 3.22 -7.82 6.69
N LEU A 58 1.91 -7.93 6.92
CA LEU A 58 1.05 -8.82 6.16
C LEU A 58 0.94 -8.39 4.69
N TRP A 59 0.83 -7.11 4.40
CA TRP A 59 0.82 -6.59 3.03
C TRP A 59 2.14 -6.87 2.30
N ILE A 60 3.28 -6.64 2.95
CA ILE A 60 4.59 -6.98 2.38
C ILE A 60 4.67 -8.48 2.02
N LEU A 61 4.24 -9.34 2.93
CA LEU A 61 4.26 -10.79 2.71
C LEU A 61 3.23 -11.24 1.65
N GLN A 62 2.13 -10.53 1.48
CA GLN A 62 1.15 -10.80 0.44
C GLN A 62 1.67 -10.41 -0.94
N GLU A 63 2.36 -9.28 -1.05
CA GLU A 63 2.88 -8.76 -2.31
C GLU A 63 4.15 -9.48 -2.76
N HIS A 64 5.08 -9.69 -1.84
CA HIS A 64 6.41 -10.21 -2.15
C HIS A 64 6.59 -11.70 -1.81
N GLY A 65 5.56 -12.36 -1.26
CA GLY A 65 5.67 -13.72 -0.76
C GLY A 65 6.53 -13.83 0.51
N PRO A 66 7.00 -15.06 0.84
CA PRO A 66 7.86 -15.29 2.01
C PRO A 66 9.15 -14.48 1.93
N GLN A 67 9.53 -13.81 3.03
CA GLN A 67 10.69 -12.93 3.08
C GLN A 67 11.66 -13.32 4.22
N PRO A 68 12.99 -13.26 3.98
CA PRO A 68 13.97 -13.33 5.06
C PRO A 68 13.76 -12.21 6.08
N MET A 69 14.03 -12.51 7.37
CA MET A 69 13.85 -11.55 8.47
C MET A 69 14.56 -10.21 8.23
N THR A 70 15.78 -10.24 7.69
CA THR A 70 16.57 -9.03 7.38
C THR A 70 15.88 -8.19 6.31
N ARG A 71 15.42 -8.82 5.22
CA ARG A 71 14.70 -8.12 4.15
C ARG A 71 13.38 -7.54 4.63
N LEU A 72 12.68 -8.27 5.50
CA LEU A 72 11.42 -7.79 6.08
C LEU A 72 11.64 -6.57 6.98
N ALA A 73 12.74 -6.55 7.76
CA ALA A 73 13.13 -5.40 8.57
C ALA A 73 13.43 -4.16 7.69
N ASP A 74 14.16 -4.36 6.57
CA ASP A 74 14.44 -3.30 5.59
C ASP A 74 13.16 -2.73 4.98
N LEU A 75 12.24 -3.61 4.53
CA LEU A 75 10.97 -3.21 3.94
C LEU A 75 10.04 -2.49 4.94
N LEU A 76 10.14 -2.82 6.22
CA LEU A 76 9.40 -2.15 7.30
C LEU A 76 10.09 -0.85 7.77
N GLY A 77 11.30 -0.57 7.33
CA GLY A 77 12.08 0.58 7.78
C GLY A 77 12.47 0.53 9.26
N VAL A 78 12.68 -0.68 9.83
CA VAL A 78 13.01 -0.87 11.24
C VAL A 78 14.26 -1.71 11.43
N ALA A 79 14.91 -1.60 12.61
CA ALA A 79 16.01 -2.48 12.95
C ALA A 79 15.55 -3.94 13.13
N VAL A 80 16.41 -4.91 12.75
CA VAL A 80 16.12 -6.35 12.84
C VAL A 80 15.59 -6.79 14.21
N PRO A 81 16.11 -6.33 15.37
CA PRO A 81 15.53 -6.66 16.67
C PRO A 81 14.08 -6.22 16.83
N ASN A 82 13.72 -5.06 16.30
CA ASN A 82 12.34 -4.55 16.34
C ASN A 82 11.43 -5.39 15.44
N ALA A 83 11.87 -5.70 14.21
CA ALA A 83 11.15 -6.62 13.32
C ALA A 83 10.94 -7.98 13.99
N THR A 84 11.96 -8.53 14.66
CA THR A 84 11.85 -9.79 15.41
C THR A 84 10.73 -9.71 16.44
N GLY A 85 10.66 -8.64 17.24
CA GLY A 85 9.59 -8.45 18.23
C GLY A 85 8.19 -8.27 17.62
N ILE A 86 8.09 -7.71 16.40
CA ILE A 86 6.82 -7.64 15.64
C ILE A 86 6.41 -9.06 15.23
N ILE A 87 7.32 -9.80 14.60
CA ILE A 87 7.06 -11.15 14.11
C ILE A 87 6.76 -12.14 15.25
N ASP A 88 7.41 -12.05 16.40
CA ASP A 88 7.09 -12.87 17.58
C ASP A 88 5.63 -12.71 18.00
N ARG A 89 5.15 -11.48 18.05
CA ARG A 89 3.75 -11.20 18.40
C ARG A 89 2.77 -11.68 17.33
N MET A 90 3.15 -11.59 16.05
CA MET A 90 2.34 -12.06 14.94
C MET A 90 2.27 -13.58 14.89
N GLU A 91 3.38 -14.26 15.17
CA GLU A 91 3.46 -15.72 15.23
C GLU A 91 2.63 -16.29 16.40
N GLN A 92 2.71 -15.66 17.58
CA GLN A 92 1.85 -16.00 18.74
C GLN A 92 0.36 -15.90 18.41
N ARG A 93 -0.02 -15.07 17.44
CA ARG A 93 -1.40 -14.89 16.96
C ARG A 93 -1.74 -15.75 15.75
N GLY A 94 -0.80 -16.55 15.28
CA GLY A 94 -1.00 -17.39 14.11
C GLY A 94 -1.11 -16.62 12.78
N LEU A 95 -0.73 -15.34 12.73
CA LEU A 95 -0.81 -14.52 11.50
C LEU A 95 0.34 -14.79 10.53
N VAL A 96 1.49 -15.17 11.06
CA VAL A 96 2.68 -15.54 10.31
C VAL A 96 3.32 -16.76 10.92
N GLU A 97 4.20 -17.41 10.18
CA GLU A 97 5.03 -18.50 10.64
C GLU A 97 6.47 -18.33 10.18
N ARG A 98 7.40 -18.86 10.96
CA ARG A 98 8.81 -18.90 10.62
C ARG A 98 9.16 -20.23 9.96
N LEU A 99 9.74 -20.15 8.77
CA LEU A 99 10.31 -21.28 8.06
C LEU A 99 11.82 -21.23 8.24
N ARG A 100 12.41 -22.36 8.60
CA ARG A 100 13.87 -22.54 8.59
C ARG A 100 14.23 -23.26 7.30
N ASP A 101 15.11 -22.68 6.52
CA ASP A 101 15.62 -23.37 5.34
C ASP A 101 16.44 -24.59 5.79
N GLY A 102 16.14 -25.75 5.21
CA GLY A 102 16.85 -27.00 5.54
C GLY A 102 18.33 -26.97 5.15
N ALA A 103 18.72 -26.11 4.20
CA ALA A 103 20.09 -25.97 3.70
C ALA A 103 20.94 -24.98 4.53
N ASP A 104 20.36 -23.88 5.00
CA ASP A 104 21.03 -22.92 5.88
C ASP A 104 20.12 -22.53 7.05
N ARG A 105 20.38 -23.16 8.21
CA ARG A 105 19.64 -22.89 9.46
C ARG A 105 19.80 -21.45 10.00
N ARG A 106 20.66 -20.63 9.38
CA ARG A 106 20.89 -19.24 9.78
C ARG A 106 19.87 -18.29 9.15
N VAL A 107 19.24 -18.69 8.03
CA VAL A 107 18.23 -17.89 7.36
C VAL A 107 16.86 -18.27 7.88
N VAL A 108 16.22 -17.33 8.58
CA VAL A 108 14.82 -17.45 9.01
C VAL A 108 13.97 -16.68 8.02
N THR A 109 13.11 -17.39 7.30
CA THR A 109 12.14 -16.82 6.37
C THR A 109 10.78 -16.74 7.07
N VAL A 110 10.09 -15.61 6.92
CA VAL A 110 8.75 -15.38 7.46
C VAL A 110 7.74 -15.55 6.33
N ARG A 111 6.68 -16.29 6.58
CA ARG A 111 5.57 -16.51 5.66
C ARG A 111 4.24 -16.14 6.31
N GLN A 112 3.33 -15.55 5.55
CA GLN A 112 1.95 -15.33 5.95
C GLN A 112 1.21 -16.67 6.06
N THR A 113 0.39 -16.82 7.10
CA THR A 113 -0.51 -17.96 7.25
C THR A 113 -1.86 -17.69 6.56
N PRO A 114 -2.72 -18.71 6.39
CA PRO A 114 -4.10 -18.50 5.94
C PRO A 114 -4.90 -17.55 6.87
N GLU A 115 -4.60 -17.56 8.17
CA GLU A 115 -5.23 -16.63 9.14
C GLU A 115 -4.77 -15.18 8.90
N GLY A 116 -3.45 -14.99 8.66
CA GLY A 116 -2.90 -13.69 8.28
C GLY A 116 -3.51 -13.16 6.99
N ALA A 117 -3.72 -14.01 5.98
CA ALA A 117 -4.38 -13.63 4.74
C ALA A 117 -5.84 -13.18 4.97
N ARG A 118 -6.59 -13.94 5.77
CA ARG A 118 -7.96 -13.57 6.15
C ARG A 118 -8.03 -12.23 6.89
N ALA A 119 -7.08 -11.97 7.79
CA ALA A 119 -7.02 -10.70 8.52
C ALA A 119 -6.83 -9.49 7.58
N VAL A 120 -6.02 -9.63 6.52
CA VAL A 120 -5.88 -8.59 5.49
C VAL A 120 -7.19 -8.44 4.72
N GLU A 121 -7.78 -9.56 4.28
CA GLU A 121 -9.05 -9.56 3.54
C GLU A 121 -10.19 -8.86 4.29
N GLU A 122 -10.29 -9.10 5.59
CA GLU A 122 -11.28 -8.43 6.44
C GLU A 122 -11.07 -6.91 6.51
N ILE A 123 -9.82 -6.45 6.59
CA ILE A 123 -9.50 -5.01 6.62
C ILE A 123 -9.81 -4.37 5.26
N ASP A 124 -9.42 -5.02 4.17
CA ASP A 124 -9.65 -4.51 2.81
C ASP A 124 -11.16 -4.50 2.48
N GLY A 125 -11.90 -5.55 2.86
CA GLY A 125 -13.34 -5.59 2.73
C GLY A 125 -14.01 -4.44 3.48
N TRP A 126 -13.64 -4.25 4.73
CA TRP A 126 -14.18 -3.15 5.53
C TRP A 126 -13.83 -1.76 4.98
N ARG A 127 -12.61 -1.57 4.41
CA ARG A 127 -12.23 -0.31 3.73
C ARG A 127 -13.12 -0.05 2.51
N SER A 128 -13.40 -1.11 1.75
CA SER A 128 -14.32 -1.04 0.60
C SER A 128 -15.72 -0.67 1.03
N ASP A 129 -16.27 -1.31 2.05
CA ASP A 129 -17.60 -1.02 2.58
C ASP A 129 -17.72 0.44 3.03
N MET A 130 -16.71 0.95 3.74
CA MET A 130 -16.68 2.35 4.16
C MET A 130 -16.64 3.32 2.97
N LEU A 131 -15.93 2.97 1.91
CA LEU A 131 -15.89 3.79 0.70
C LEU A 131 -17.26 3.75 0.00
N VAL A 132 -17.90 2.60 -0.09
CA VAL A 132 -19.25 2.46 -0.63
C VAL A 132 -20.23 3.34 0.15
N GLU A 133 -20.23 3.30 1.48
CA GLU A 133 -21.10 4.17 2.31
C GLU A 133 -20.88 5.67 2.05
N LEU A 134 -19.65 6.09 1.74
CA LEU A 134 -19.37 7.48 1.38
C LEU A 134 -19.88 7.81 -0.02
N LEU A 135 -19.69 6.90 -0.97
CA LEU A 135 -20.11 7.07 -2.36
C LEU A 135 -21.64 7.03 -2.52
N ASP A 136 -22.35 6.25 -1.71
CA ASP A 136 -23.82 6.19 -1.69
C ASP A 136 -24.48 7.54 -1.31
N ARG A 137 -23.72 8.49 -0.76
CA ARG A 137 -24.21 9.85 -0.47
C ARG A 137 -24.16 10.80 -1.66
N LEU A 138 -23.52 10.38 -2.75
CA LEU A 138 -23.39 11.13 -3.98
C LEU A 138 -24.55 10.79 -4.94
N ASP A 139 -24.99 11.79 -5.69
CA ASP A 139 -25.92 11.52 -6.78
C ASP A 139 -25.23 10.87 -8.00
N THR A 140 -26.01 10.39 -8.96
CA THR A 140 -25.49 9.69 -10.14
C THR A 140 -24.54 10.56 -10.97
N ASP A 141 -24.83 11.86 -11.12
CA ASP A 141 -23.99 12.77 -11.91
C ASP A 141 -22.64 13.04 -11.22
N GLN A 142 -22.65 13.11 -9.88
CA GLN A 142 -21.42 13.23 -9.09
C GLN A 142 -20.56 11.95 -9.20
N LEU A 143 -21.20 10.78 -9.13
CA LEU A 143 -20.52 9.50 -9.32
C LEU A 143 -19.92 9.37 -10.72
N LEU A 144 -20.62 9.76 -11.78
CA LEU A 144 -20.11 9.72 -13.15
C LEU A 144 -18.87 10.62 -13.32
N ARG A 145 -18.89 11.84 -12.75
CA ARG A 145 -17.71 12.72 -12.77
C ARG A 145 -16.54 12.14 -12.01
N LEU A 146 -16.79 11.54 -10.86
CA LEU A 146 -15.74 10.88 -10.04
C LEU A 146 -15.11 9.69 -10.78
N VAL A 147 -15.93 8.83 -11.40
CA VAL A 147 -15.46 7.72 -12.23
C VAL A 147 -14.55 8.21 -13.37
N GLY A 148 -14.93 9.32 -14.06
CA GLY A 148 -14.12 9.94 -15.07
C GLY A 148 -12.73 10.33 -14.55
N GLY A 149 -12.68 11.11 -13.46
CA GLY A 149 -11.42 11.55 -12.86
C GLY A 149 -10.53 10.40 -12.35
N VAL A 150 -11.14 9.38 -11.75
CA VAL A 150 -10.39 8.18 -11.30
C VAL A 150 -9.80 7.41 -12.49
N ASN A 151 -10.54 7.29 -13.60
CA ASN A 151 -10.03 6.63 -14.82
C ASN A 151 -8.87 7.42 -15.43
N GLU A 152 -8.98 8.74 -15.55
CA GLU A 152 -7.89 9.60 -16.04
C GLU A 152 -6.62 9.47 -15.17
N LEU A 153 -6.78 9.44 -13.85
CA LEU A 153 -5.65 9.25 -12.92
C LEU A 153 -5.01 7.86 -13.09
N ARG A 154 -5.83 6.82 -13.25
CA ARG A 154 -5.34 5.46 -13.49
C ARG A 154 -4.56 5.35 -14.81
N GLU A 155 -5.07 5.98 -15.88
CA GLU A 155 -4.36 6.03 -17.16
C GLU A 155 -3.03 6.77 -17.07
N ALA A 156 -2.99 7.88 -16.32
CA ALA A 156 -1.77 8.63 -16.08
C ALA A 156 -0.72 7.79 -15.33
N ILE A 157 -1.13 7.00 -14.34
CA ILE A 157 -0.24 6.07 -13.62
C ILE A 157 0.32 5.01 -14.58
N HIS A 158 -0.51 4.41 -15.44
CA HIS A 158 -0.06 3.41 -16.40
C HIS A 158 0.87 3.99 -17.49
N ALA A 159 0.62 5.22 -17.93
CA ALA A 159 1.41 5.87 -18.97
C ALA A 159 2.83 6.28 -18.51
N HIS A 160 2.99 6.60 -17.23
CA HIS A 160 4.26 7.10 -16.68
C HIS A 160 5.12 6.02 -16.01
N GLY A 161 4.69 4.75 -16.05
CA GLY A 161 5.32 3.69 -15.28
C GLY A 161 5.23 3.96 -13.77
N THR A 162 5.37 2.93 -12.97
CA THR A 162 5.32 3.02 -11.51
C THR A 162 6.63 3.58 -10.93
N ASP A 163 7.08 4.77 -11.35
CA ASP A 163 8.10 5.54 -10.63
C ASP A 163 7.51 6.28 -9.41
N LEU A 164 6.31 5.88 -8.97
CA LEU A 164 5.88 6.24 -7.63
C LEU A 164 6.78 5.50 -6.62
N PRO A 165 7.29 6.20 -5.59
CA PRO A 165 8.03 5.53 -4.54
C PRO A 165 7.19 4.37 -3.97
N PRO A 166 7.81 3.21 -3.67
CA PRO A 166 7.10 1.99 -3.26
C PRO A 166 6.17 2.18 -2.06
N ASP A 167 6.33 3.26 -1.31
CA ASP A 167 5.50 3.61 -0.15
C ASP A 167 4.12 4.19 -0.50
N ALA A 168 3.85 4.49 -1.78
CA ALA A 168 2.58 5.10 -2.21
C ALA A 168 1.56 4.08 -2.76
N ALA A 169 1.97 2.85 -3.04
CA ALA A 169 1.09 1.81 -3.56
C ALA A 169 0.38 1.08 -2.41
N GLY A 170 -0.87 1.45 -2.15
CA GLY A 170 -1.79 0.54 -1.47
C GLY A 170 -2.01 -0.73 -2.31
N PRO A 171 -2.50 -1.84 -1.72
CA PRO A 171 -2.69 -3.10 -2.43
C PRO A 171 -3.56 -2.89 -3.67
N GLY A 172 -3.01 -3.25 -4.83
CA GLY A 172 -3.67 -3.16 -6.13
C GLY A 172 -4.92 -4.05 -6.21
N PRO A 173 -5.82 -3.78 -7.16
CA PRO A 173 -7.03 -4.56 -7.35
C PRO A 173 -6.68 -6.03 -7.65
N ARG A 174 -7.36 -6.95 -6.96
CA ARG A 174 -7.22 -8.39 -7.18
C ARG A 174 -7.53 -8.72 -8.64
N GLN A 175 -6.62 -9.41 -9.29
CA GLN A 175 -6.95 -10.11 -10.52
C GLN A 175 -7.91 -11.24 -10.16
N GLU A 176 -9.14 -11.10 -10.60
CA GLU A 176 -10.17 -12.13 -10.56
C GLU A 176 -9.69 -13.32 -11.39
N THR A 177 -9.11 -14.32 -10.72
CA THR A 177 -8.78 -15.60 -11.39
C THR A 177 -10.09 -16.24 -11.77
N ALA A 178 -10.44 -16.13 -13.06
CA ALA A 178 -11.48 -16.94 -13.67
C ALA A 178 -11.16 -18.42 -13.37
N ARG A 179 -12.05 -19.06 -12.61
CA ARG A 179 -12.04 -20.52 -12.44
C ARG A 179 -12.51 -21.16 -13.74
N PRO A 180 -11.90 -22.28 -14.12
CA PRO A 180 -12.40 -23.11 -15.23
C PRO A 180 -13.75 -23.76 -14.92
#